data_14ff6778e9308c1d6078f08cd41c5706
#
_entry.id   14ff6778e9308c1d6078f08cd41c5706
#
_cell.length_a   1.000
_cell.length_b   1.000
_cell.length_c   1.000
_cell.angle_alpha   90.00
_cell.angle_beta   90.00
_cell.angle_gamma   90.00
#
_symmetry.space_group_name_H-M   'P 1'
#
loop_
_entity.id
_entity.type
_entity.pdbx_description
1 polymer ?
#
loop_
_entity_poly.entity_id
_entity_poly.type
_entity_poly.pdbx_seq_one_letter_code
_entity_poly.pdbx_strand_id
1 'polypeptide(L)'
;LDFYDRLVDGLLAAGIQPVVTLFHWDLPQALQDKGGWPSRETADAFGEYAAVAARRLGDRVPAWITLNEPWVAAFAGHYTGDHAPGWRDAKAALQAAHTQLIAHGQAVQALRSLCSNHPKIGIALTLSSVQPASQSEDDLAAAGRYDLILTRLFLDPLFHGRYPAELQAGFPGLFPDVRPGDLDAASAPLDFLGINYYSRDVIRHNPDIPWIQAEPVQPEGSPYSQMWEIYPPGIYEVLARVWRDYHPASIWITENGVPVPDGVDTDGRVRDFRRTAYLLDHLVQVRRAMDEGVPVEAYLVWSLLDNFEWAYGYKMRFGLVYVDFETQQRIIKDSGHWFARVIRDHGFAAVKEQI
;
A
#
# COMPACT_ATOMS: atom_id res chain seq x y z
N LEU A 1 1.17 16.56 17.73
CA LEU A 1 -0.18 15.96 17.59
C LEU A 1 -1.30 16.98 17.43
N ASP A 2 -1.16 18.23 17.91
CA ASP A 2 -2.23 19.25 17.88
C ASP A 2 -2.75 19.58 16.45
N PHE A 3 -1.88 19.48 15.44
CA PHE A 3 -2.30 19.61 14.04
C PHE A 3 -3.28 18.51 13.65
N TYR A 4 -2.93 17.25 13.96
CA TYR A 4 -3.76 16.07 13.64
C TYR A 4 -5.06 16.04 14.45
N ASP A 5 -5.04 16.54 15.68
CA ASP A 5 -6.22 16.74 16.51
C ASP A 5 -7.25 17.62 15.78
N ARG A 6 -6.81 18.82 15.35
CA ARG A 6 -7.67 19.75 14.60
C ARG A 6 -8.12 19.19 13.24
N LEU A 7 -7.23 18.42 12.57
CA LEU A 7 -7.58 17.80 11.28
C LEU A 7 -8.68 16.74 11.45
N VAL A 8 -8.54 15.86 12.45
CA VAL A 8 -9.55 14.84 12.77
C VAL A 8 -10.87 15.49 13.14
N ASP A 9 -10.86 16.51 14.01
CA ASP A 9 -12.07 17.25 14.40
C ASP A 9 -12.74 17.92 13.21
N GLY A 10 -11.95 18.53 12.31
CA GLY A 10 -12.46 19.17 11.10
C GLY A 10 -13.11 18.16 10.12
N LEU A 11 -12.50 16.98 9.93
CA LEU A 11 -13.06 15.91 9.09
C LEU A 11 -14.38 15.39 9.67
N LEU A 12 -14.41 15.10 10.97
CA LEU A 12 -15.63 14.62 11.65
C LEU A 12 -16.76 15.67 11.60
N ALA A 13 -16.44 16.95 11.81
CA ALA A 13 -17.40 18.03 11.69
C ALA A 13 -17.98 18.17 10.26
N ALA A 14 -17.20 17.78 9.24
CA ALA A 14 -17.64 17.71 7.84
C ALA A 14 -18.37 16.39 7.48
N GLY A 15 -18.58 15.47 8.43
CA GLY A 15 -19.17 14.16 8.19
C GLY A 15 -18.24 13.17 7.48
N ILE A 16 -16.95 13.42 7.47
CA ILE A 16 -15.93 12.55 6.87
C ILE A 16 -15.29 11.69 7.96
N GLN A 17 -15.28 10.38 7.76
CA GLN A 17 -14.64 9.44 8.68
C GLN A 17 -13.12 9.40 8.43
N PRO A 18 -12.27 9.80 9.39
CA PRO A 18 -10.83 9.71 9.23
C PRO A 18 -10.33 8.27 9.37
N VAL A 19 -9.41 7.88 8.51
CA VAL A 19 -8.59 6.66 8.63
C VAL A 19 -7.16 7.10 8.86
N VAL A 20 -6.61 6.82 10.04
CA VAL A 20 -5.27 7.27 10.41
C VAL A 20 -4.24 6.19 10.12
N THR A 21 -3.24 6.53 9.31
CA THR A 21 -2.06 5.68 9.07
C THR A 21 -0.92 6.13 9.98
N LEU A 22 -0.43 5.21 10.83
CA LEU A 22 0.62 5.55 11.81
C LEU A 22 2.00 5.72 11.18
N PHE A 23 2.33 4.93 10.17
CA PHE A 23 3.61 5.00 9.47
C PHE A 23 3.44 4.93 7.96
N HIS A 24 3.99 5.93 7.27
CA HIS A 24 4.02 6.01 5.81
C HIS A 24 5.43 6.43 5.33
N TRP A 25 6.46 5.66 5.76
CA TRP A 25 7.87 5.65 5.36
C TRP A 25 8.78 6.70 6.03
N ASP A 26 8.26 7.61 6.78
CA ASP A 26 8.97 8.71 7.44
C ASP A 26 9.53 8.34 8.84
N LEU A 27 10.52 7.45 8.87
CA LEU A 27 11.19 7.06 10.11
C LEU A 27 12.01 8.24 10.67
N PRO A 28 11.87 8.58 11.98
CA PRO A 28 12.72 9.58 12.60
C PRO A 28 14.21 9.25 12.48
N GLN A 29 15.04 10.25 12.11
CA GLN A 29 16.49 10.07 11.91
C GLN A 29 17.17 9.49 13.15
N ALA A 30 16.74 9.86 14.34
CA ALA A 30 17.31 9.32 15.59
C ALA A 30 17.10 7.80 15.77
N LEU A 31 16.07 7.22 15.17
CA LEU A 31 15.87 5.77 15.13
C LEU A 31 16.72 5.15 14.00
N GLN A 32 16.81 5.81 12.85
CA GLN A 32 17.68 5.36 11.76
C GLN A 32 19.16 5.31 12.20
N ASP A 33 19.64 6.28 12.96
CA ASP A 33 21.01 6.32 13.51
C ASP A 33 21.31 5.16 14.48
N LYS A 34 20.27 4.53 15.03
CA LYS A 34 20.34 3.34 15.90
C LYS A 34 20.10 2.02 15.14
N GLY A 35 20.10 2.05 13.82
CA GLY A 35 19.93 0.89 12.96
C GLY A 35 18.60 0.81 12.22
N GLY A 36 17.66 1.71 12.45
CA GLY A 36 16.40 1.81 11.72
C GLY A 36 15.52 0.55 11.83
N TRP A 37 14.76 0.25 10.79
CA TRP A 37 13.84 -0.90 10.77
C TRP A 37 14.51 -2.26 10.98
N PRO A 38 15.76 -2.54 10.59
CA PRO A 38 16.41 -3.79 10.98
C PRO A 38 16.59 -3.99 12.51
N SER A 39 16.55 -2.90 13.30
CA SER A 39 16.68 -2.95 14.75
C SER A 39 15.33 -3.19 15.44
N ARG A 40 15.27 -4.15 16.38
CA ARG A 40 14.06 -4.40 17.20
C ARG A 40 13.65 -3.20 18.05
N GLU A 41 14.60 -2.37 18.48
CA GLU A 41 14.31 -1.15 19.22
C GLU A 41 13.37 -0.20 18.44
N THR A 42 13.41 -0.26 17.10
CA THR A 42 12.49 0.51 16.26
C THR A 42 11.05 0.00 16.39
N ALA A 43 10.85 -1.32 16.50
CA ALA A 43 9.52 -1.88 16.72
C ALA A 43 8.97 -1.46 18.09
N ASP A 44 9.79 -1.50 19.14
CA ASP A 44 9.39 -1.09 20.48
C ASP A 44 9.03 0.40 20.51
N ALA A 45 9.86 1.26 19.91
CA ALA A 45 9.59 2.70 19.78
C ALA A 45 8.30 2.96 18.97
N PHE A 46 8.01 2.15 17.95
CA PHE A 46 6.77 2.25 17.17
C PHE A 46 5.54 1.88 18.00
N GLY A 47 5.63 0.84 18.84
CA GLY A 47 4.57 0.48 19.78
C GLY A 47 4.25 1.61 20.77
N GLU A 48 5.30 2.27 21.30
CA GLU A 48 5.15 3.45 22.18
C GLU A 48 4.50 4.63 21.45
N TYR A 49 4.92 4.90 20.21
CA TYR A 49 4.33 5.94 19.37
C TYR A 49 2.85 5.65 19.09
N ALA A 50 2.50 4.41 18.74
CA ALA A 50 1.11 3.98 18.55
C ALA A 50 0.26 4.23 19.82
N ALA A 51 0.82 3.92 21.00
CA ALA A 51 0.15 4.19 22.28
C ALA A 51 -0.08 5.69 22.54
N VAL A 52 0.87 6.57 22.16
CA VAL A 52 0.70 8.02 22.26
C VAL A 52 -0.39 8.52 21.31
N ALA A 53 -0.41 8.04 20.07
CA ALA A 53 -1.44 8.39 19.09
C ALA A 53 -2.84 7.90 19.54
N ALA A 54 -2.92 6.66 20.05
CA ALA A 54 -4.15 6.08 20.59
C ALA A 54 -4.75 6.88 21.75
N ARG A 55 -3.92 7.32 22.72
CA ARG A 55 -4.39 8.14 23.83
C ARG A 55 -4.90 9.50 23.39
N ARG A 56 -4.36 10.06 22.31
CA ARG A 56 -4.73 11.40 21.84
C ARG A 56 -5.95 11.41 20.93
N LEU A 57 -6.12 10.41 20.07
CA LEU A 57 -7.10 10.40 19.00
C LEU A 57 -8.06 9.19 19.06
N GLY A 58 -7.77 8.21 19.93
CA GLY A 58 -8.47 6.93 19.99
C GLY A 58 -9.85 6.98 20.65
N ASP A 59 -10.36 8.15 20.99
CA ASP A 59 -11.74 8.39 21.41
C ASP A 59 -12.68 8.62 20.22
N ARG A 60 -12.16 8.99 19.04
CA ARG A 60 -12.96 9.44 17.90
C ARG A 60 -12.52 8.99 16.51
N VAL A 61 -11.29 8.53 16.33
CA VAL A 61 -10.82 7.97 15.04
C VAL A 61 -11.41 6.58 14.83
N PRO A 62 -12.26 6.35 13.81
CA PRO A 62 -12.99 5.09 13.66
C PRO A 62 -12.16 3.95 13.03
N ALA A 63 -11.04 4.26 12.36
CA ALA A 63 -10.19 3.25 11.75
C ALA A 63 -8.71 3.66 11.73
N TRP A 64 -7.83 2.66 11.87
CA TRP A 64 -6.38 2.84 11.90
C TRP A 64 -5.69 1.86 10.97
N ILE A 65 -4.68 2.35 10.27
CA ILE A 65 -3.70 1.55 9.52
C ILE A 65 -2.38 1.66 10.29
N THR A 66 -1.83 0.52 10.68
CA THR A 66 -0.58 0.51 11.45
C THR A 66 0.60 0.94 10.58
N LEU A 67 0.80 0.25 9.46
CA LEU A 67 1.87 0.49 8.50
C LEU A 67 1.30 0.58 7.10
N ASN A 68 1.82 1.53 6.32
CA ASN A 68 1.62 1.57 4.87
C ASN A 68 2.81 0.92 4.17
N GLU A 69 2.54 -0.07 3.34
CA GLU A 69 3.49 -0.75 2.45
C GLU A 69 4.83 -1.11 3.12
N PRO A 70 4.83 -1.98 4.13
CA PRO A 70 6.08 -2.38 4.80
C PRO A 70 7.09 -2.99 3.83
N TRP A 71 6.63 -3.54 2.68
CA TRP A 71 7.52 -4.01 1.62
C TRP A 71 8.38 -2.86 1.05
N VAL A 72 7.78 -1.71 0.77
CA VAL A 72 8.50 -0.57 0.20
C VAL A 72 9.55 -0.05 1.19
N ALA A 73 9.18 0.16 2.45
CA ALA A 73 10.13 0.59 3.48
C ALA A 73 11.26 -0.43 3.67
N ALA A 74 10.98 -1.74 3.57
CA ALA A 74 11.98 -2.79 3.69
C ALA A 74 12.85 -2.91 2.43
N PHE A 75 12.25 -3.11 1.25
CA PHE A 75 13.01 -3.46 0.04
C PHE A 75 13.48 -2.25 -0.74
N ALA A 76 12.64 -1.24 -0.99
CA ALA A 76 13.09 -0.03 -1.65
C ALA A 76 14.06 0.77 -0.76
N GLY A 77 13.87 0.72 0.57
CA GLY A 77 14.78 1.38 1.51
C GLY A 77 16.09 0.63 1.77
N HIS A 78 16.06 -0.71 1.87
CA HIS A 78 17.23 -1.47 2.36
C HIS A 78 17.82 -2.45 1.35
N TYR A 79 17.12 -2.74 0.21
CA TYR A 79 17.66 -3.63 -0.83
C TYR A 79 18.01 -2.90 -2.11
N THR A 80 17.06 -2.18 -2.76
CA THR A 80 17.36 -1.45 -4.00
C THR A 80 18.03 -0.10 -3.72
N GLY A 81 17.72 0.50 -2.57
CA GLY A 81 18.25 1.79 -2.16
C GLY A 81 17.61 2.98 -2.84
N ASP A 82 16.45 2.80 -3.47
CA ASP A 82 15.71 3.86 -4.17
C ASP A 82 15.00 4.83 -3.20
N HIS A 83 14.70 4.36 -1.98
CA HIS A 83 14.14 5.14 -0.88
C HIS A 83 15.10 5.21 0.30
N ALA A 84 14.80 6.12 1.25
CA ALA A 84 15.53 6.17 2.51
C ALA A 84 15.40 4.82 3.28
N PRO A 85 16.49 4.33 3.91
CA PRO A 85 17.79 4.95 4.14
C PRO A 85 18.80 4.79 2.99
N GLY A 86 18.42 4.19 1.85
CA GLY A 86 19.29 4.04 0.69
C GLY A 86 20.29 2.89 0.81
N TRP A 87 20.00 1.87 1.62
CA TRP A 87 20.87 0.71 1.78
C TRP A 87 20.69 -0.29 0.63
N ARG A 88 21.71 -1.16 0.44
CA ARG A 88 21.70 -2.22 -0.56
C ARG A 88 22.15 -3.54 0.08
N ASP A 89 21.32 -4.04 0.98
CA ASP A 89 21.55 -5.23 1.78
C ASP A 89 20.27 -6.06 1.90
N ALA A 90 20.22 -7.20 1.22
CA ALA A 90 19.06 -8.10 1.21
C ALA A 90 18.74 -8.65 2.60
N LYS A 91 19.75 -8.90 3.45
CA LYS A 91 19.54 -9.37 4.81
C LYS A 91 18.91 -8.30 5.68
N ALA A 92 19.38 -7.05 5.55
CA ALA A 92 18.78 -5.91 6.24
C ALA A 92 17.32 -5.69 5.80
N ALA A 93 17.02 -5.86 4.50
CA ALA A 93 15.65 -5.73 3.98
C ALA A 93 14.71 -6.79 4.58
N LEU A 94 15.11 -8.06 4.60
CA LEU A 94 14.30 -9.13 5.21
C LEU A 94 14.16 -8.95 6.72
N GLN A 95 15.20 -8.49 7.41
CA GLN A 95 15.12 -8.17 8.83
C GLN A 95 14.20 -6.97 9.08
N ALA A 96 14.24 -5.92 8.24
CA ALA A 96 13.35 -4.78 8.32
C ALA A 96 11.89 -5.18 8.11
N ALA A 97 11.60 -6.06 7.13
CA ALA A 97 10.25 -6.61 6.93
C ALA A 97 9.74 -7.33 8.19
N HIS A 98 10.58 -8.20 8.78
CA HIS A 98 10.22 -8.91 9.99
C HIS A 98 9.98 -7.97 11.18
N THR A 99 10.86 -7.01 11.39
CA THR A 99 10.74 -6.04 12.49
C THR A 99 9.48 -5.17 12.34
N GLN A 100 9.11 -4.81 11.10
CA GLN A 100 7.85 -4.09 10.83
C GLN A 100 6.61 -4.95 11.17
N LEU A 101 6.66 -6.27 10.93
CA LEU A 101 5.56 -7.17 11.33
C LEU A 101 5.41 -7.25 12.87
N ILE A 102 6.52 -7.25 13.61
CA ILE A 102 6.49 -7.15 15.09
C ILE A 102 5.89 -5.80 15.51
N ALA A 103 6.35 -4.70 14.91
CA ALA A 103 5.87 -3.35 15.17
C ALA A 103 4.35 -3.22 14.90
N HIS A 104 3.87 -3.85 13.82
CA HIS A 104 2.44 -3.96 13.52
C HIS A 104 1.68 -4.59 14.71
N GLY A 105 2.11 -5.74 15.19
CA GLY A 105 1.46 -6.43 16.31
C GLY A 105 1.44 -5.60 17.59
N GLN A 106 2.56 -4.95 17.92
CA GLN A 106 2.64 -4.04 19.08
C GLN A 106 1.68 -2.84 18.93
N ALA A 107 1.58 -2.26 17.73
CA ALA A 107 0.64 -1.18 17.45
C ALA A 107 -0.82 -1.65 17.57
N VAL A 108 -1.17 -2.84 17.04
CA VAL A 108 -2.51 -3.43 17.21
C VAL A 108 -2.84 -3.58 18.69
N GLN A 109 -1.93 -4.11 19.50
CA GLN A 109 -2.13 -4.26 20.93
C GLN A 109 -2.34 -2.90 21.62
N ALA A 110 -1.54 -1.88 21.29
CA ALA A 110 -1.67 -0.56 21.85
C ALA A 110 -3.03 0.09 21.48
N LEU A 111 -3.42 0.03 20.22
CA LEU A 111 -4.71 0.57 19.75
C LEU A 111 -5.89 -0.16 20.39
N ARG A 112 -5.89 -1.50 20.45
CA ARG A 112 -6.97 -2.27 21.09
C ARG A 112 -7.16 -1.94 22.56
N SER A 113 -6.04 -1.71 23.29
CA SER A 113 -6.10 -1.46 24.73
C SER A 113 -6.39 -0.01 25.10
N LEU A 114 -6.08 0.96 24.25
CA LEU A 114 -6.11 2.38 24.61
C LEU A 114 -7.21 3.18 23.89
N CYS A 115 -7.72 2.72 22.73
CA CYS A 115 -8.81 3.38 22.05
C CYS A 115 -10.15 3.05 22.72
N SER A 116 -10.91 4.05 23.15
CA SER A 116 -12.19 3.85 23.84
C SER A 116 -13.37 3.62 22.91
N ASN A 117 -13.25 3.98 21.62
CA ASN A 117 -14.30 3.84 20.61
C ASN A 117 -14.25 2.51 19.84
N HIS A 118 -13.34 1.58 20.20
CA HIS A 118 -13.16 0.27 19.55
C HIS A 118 -13.05 0.37 18.02
N PRO A 119 -12.02 1.06 17.50
CA PRO A 119 -11.88 1.30 16.07
C PRO A 119 -11.56 0.04 15.28
N LYS A 120 -11.82 0.06 13.95
CA LYS A 120 -11.26 -0.93 13.04
C LYS A 120 -9.75 -0.75 12.91
N ILE A 121 -8.98 -1.84 12.95
CA ILE A 121 -7.52 -1.81 12.81
C ILE A 121 -7.09 -2.72 11.68
N GLY A 122 -6.25 -2.21 10.79
CA GLY A 122 -5.68 -2.92 9.65
C GLY A 122 -4.22 -2.57 9.39
N ILE A 123 -3.69 -3.17 8.33
CA ILE A 123 -2.40 -2.86 7.72
C ILE A 123 -2.62 -2.69 6.23
N ALA A 124 -1.90 -1.79 5.57
CA ALA A 124 -1.98 -1.61 4.11
C ALA A 124 -0.74 -2.24 3.45
N LEU A 125 -0.97 -3.18 2.53
CA LEU A 125 0.07 -3.86 1.78
C LEU A 125 0.05 -3.43 0.32
N THR A 126 1.22 -3.17 -0.27
CA THR A 126 1.36 -3.11 -1.72
C THR A 126 1.30 -4.53 -2.27
N LEU A 127 0.34 -4.79 -3.13
CA LEU A 127 0.16 -6.08 -3.78
C LEU A 127 -0.02 -5.89 -5.29
N SER A 128 0.57 -6.80 -6.05
CA SER A 128 0.39 -6.85 -7.50
C SER A 128 0.06 -8.25 -7.98
N SER A 129 -0.51 -8.34 -9.18
CA SER A 129 -0.65 -9.61 -9.88
C SER A 129 0.71 -9.97 -10.47
N VAL A 130 1.42 -10.89 -9.82
CA VAL A 130 2.74 -11.36 -10.27
C VAL A 130 2.55 -12.42 -11.35
N GLN A 131 3.10 -12.16 -12.54
CA GLN A 131 2.98 -13.04 -13.70
C GLN A 131 4.37 -13.35 -14.28
N PRO A 132 4.65 -14.59 -14.77
CA PRO A 132 5.89 -14.89 -15.45
C PRO A 132 5.93 -14.21 -16.83
N ALA A 133 7.10 -13.77 -17.28
CA ALA A 133 7.29 -13.17 -18.61
C ALA A 133 7.06 -14.18 -19.76
N SER A 134 7.29 -15.47 -19.48
CA SER A 134 7.02 -16.57 -20.40
C SER A 134 6.62 -17.83 -19.64
N GLN A 135 6.30 -18.90 -20.39
CA GLN A 135 6.00 -20.22 -19.80
C GLN A 135 7.26 -21.08 -19.57
N SER A 136 8.46 -20.49 -19.64
CA SER A 136 9.70 -21.22 -19.31
C SER A 136 9.73 -21.57 -17.81
N GLU A 137 10.38 -22.69 -17.48
CA GLU A 137 10.55 -23.10 -16.07
C GLU A 137 11.30 -22.01 -15.26
N ASP A 138 12.26 -21.34 -15.88
CA ASP A 138 13.05 -20.28 -15.24
C ASP A 138 12.20 -19.05 -14.90
N ASP A 139 11.34 -18.56 -15.82
CA ASP A 139 10.46 -17.43 -15.58
C ASP A 139 9.35 -17.76 -14.57
N LEU A 140 8.81 -18.97 -14.64
CA LEU A 140 7.84 -19.45 -13.64
C LEU A 140 8.45 -19.48 -12.23
N ALA A 141 9.68 -20.01 -12.10
CA ALA A 141 10.39 -20.05 -10.84
C ALA A 141 10.76 -18.64 -10.34
N ALA A 142 11.16 -17.74 -11.25
CA ALA A 142 11.46 -16.35 -10.92
C ALA A 142 10.22 -15.60 -10.40
N ALA A 143 9.08 -15.75 -11.08
CA ALA A 143 7.80 -15.18 -10.64
C ALA A 143 7.39 -15.72 -9.26
N GLY A 144 7.60 -17.03 -9.00
CA GLY A 144 7.35 -17.63 -7.70
C GLY A 144 8.22 -17.05 -6.58
N ARG A 145 9.53 -16.81 -6.83
CA ARG A 145 10.42 -16.16 -5.86
C ARG A 145 10.05 -14.69 -5.62
N TYR A 146 9.66 -13.98 -6.66
CA TYR A 146 9.23 -12.59 -6.56
C TYR A 146 7.94 -12.48 -5.72
N ASP A 147 6.95 -13.31 -6.02
CA ASP A 147 5.71 -13.38 -5.26
C ASP A 147 5.92 -13.76 -3.79
N LEU A 148 6.86 -14.67 -3.53
CA LEU A 148 7.24 -15.06 -2.18
C LEU A 148 7.68 -13.83 -1.34
N ILE A 149 8.47 -12.93 -1.95
CA ILE A 149 9.00 -11.74 -1.28
C ILE A 149 7.98 -10.59 -1.26
N LEU A 150 7.22 -10.38 -2.33
CA LEU A 150 6.25 -9.29 -2.40
C LEU A 150 4.99 -9.59 -1.57
N THR A 151 4.47 -10.79 -1.69
CA THR A 151 3.13 -11.15 -1.20
C THR A 151 3.18 -12.00 0.05
N ARG A 152 3.78 -13.21 -0.05
CA ARG A 152 3.69 -14.22 1.00
C ARG A 152 4.55 -13.92 2.24
N LEU A 153 5.62 -13.14 2.07
CA LEU A 153 6.47 -12.65 3.17
C LEU A 153 5.66 -11.88 4.24
N PHE A 154 4.59 -11.22 3.82
CA PHE A 154 3.73 -10.44 4.71
C PHE A 154 2.43 -11.16 5.02
N LEU A 155 1.72 -11.68 4.01
CA LEU A 155 0.41 -12.29 4.23
C LEU A 155 0.47 -13.58 5.05
N ASP A 156 1.47 -14.46 4.84
CA ASP A 156 1.55 -15.69 5.60
C ASP A 156 1.78 -15.45 7.11
N PRO A 157 2.70 -14.54 7.55
CA PRO A 157 2.80 -14.19 8.97
C PRO A 157 1.54 -13.54 9.53
N LEU A 158 0.90 -12.64 8.80
CA LEU A 158 -0.29 -11.92 9.27
C LEU A 158 -1.50 -12.85 9.47
N PHE A 159 -1.71 -13.80 8.57
CA PHE A 159 -2.90 -14.65 8.57
C PHE A 159 -2.68 -16.08 9.07
N HIS A 160 -1.46 -16.59 8.92
CA HIS A 160 -1.12 -17.98 9.30
C HIS A 160 -0.16 -18.07 10.47
N GLY A 161 0.39 -16.94 10.98
CA GLY A 161 1.36 -16.93 12.10
C GLY A 161 2.67 -17.64 11.78
N ARG A 162 3.05 -17.75 10.50
CA ARG A 162 4.26 -18.45 10.07
C ARG A 162 4.77 -17.90 8.74
N TYR A 163 6.08 -17.97 8.54
CA TYR A 163 6.67 -17.75 7.22
C TYR A 163 6.47 -18.96 6.31
N PRO A 164 6.42 -18.74 4.98
CA PRO A 164 6.49 -19.82 4.00
C PRO A 164 7.79 -20.62 4.18
N ALA A 165 7.71 -21.94 4.13
CA ALA A 165 8.89 -22.81 4.23
C ALA A 165 9.92 -22.52 3.14
N GLU A 166 9.44 -22.13 1.96
CA GLU A 166 10.24 -21.76 0.79
C GLU A 166 11.12 -20.52 1.03
N LEU A 167 10.73 -19.63 1.96
CA LEU A 167 11.51 -18.43 2.28
C LEU A 167 12.85 -18.83 2.93
N GLN A 168 12.81 -19.72 3.91
CA GLN A 168 14.04 -20.20 4.57
C GLN A 168 14.89 -21.09 3.66
N ALA A 169 14.24 -21.95 2.89
CA ALA A 169 14.93 -22.87 1.98
C ALA A 169 15.52 -22.15 0.76
N GLY A 170 14.80 -21.17 0.21
CA GLY A 170 15.19 -20.44 -1.00
C GLY A 170 16.25 -19.37 -0.78
N PHE A 171 16.36 -18.86 0.45
CA PHE A 171 17.26 -17.73 0.77
C PHE A 171 18.14 -18.04 1.99
N PRO A 172 19.04 -19.04 1.90
CA PRO A 172 19.87 -19.45 3.02
C PRO A 172 20.80 -18.31 3.46
N GLY A 173 20.85 -18.06 4.78
CA GLY A 173 21.66 -16.99 5.37
C GLY A 173 21.03 -15.57 5.32
N LEU A 174 19.91 -15.41 4.65
CA LEU A 174 19.15 -14.15 4.60
C LEU A 174 17.93 -14.15 5.52
N PHE A 175 17.51 -15.31 6.00
CA PHE A 175 16.34 -15.44 6.85
C PHE A 175 16.45 -14.54 8.11
N PRO A 176 15.41 -13.79 8.49
CA PRO A 176 15.47 -12.85 9.61
C PRO A 176 15.66 -13.56 10.97
N ASP A 177 16.10 -12.82 11.99
CA ASP A 177 16.18 -13.27 13.39
C ASP A 177 14.76 -13.34 13.99
N VAL A 178 14.10 -14.47 13.81
CA VAL A 178 12.76 -14.76 14.34
C VAL A 178 12.88 -15.35 15.73
N ARG A 179 12.27 -14.72 16.74
CA ARG A 179 12.25 -15.17 18.14
C ARG A 179 10.88 -15.71 18.54
N PRO A 180 10.80 -16.52 19.59
CA PRO A 180 9.51 -16.95 20.11
C PRO A 180 8.60 -15.77 20.43
N GLY A 181 7.33 -15.84 19.97
CA GLY A 181 6.33 -14.80 20.16
C GLY A 181 6.28 -13.73 19.05
N ASP A 182 7.29 -13.62 18.16
CA ASP A 182 7.29 -12.62 17.10
C ASP A 182 6.14 -12.81 16.12
N LEU A 183 5.91 -14.04 15.69
CA LEU A 183 4.86 -14.37 14.73
C LEU A 183 3.46 -14.39 15.38
N ASP A 184 3.39 -14.66 16.68
CA ASP A 184 2.14 -14.49 17.45
C ASP A 184 1.75 -13.00 17.50
N ALA A 185 2.73 -12.10 17.69
CA ALA A 185 2.49 -10.67 17.62
C ALA A 185 2.09 -10.23 16.20
N ALA A 186 2.83 -10.67 15.18
CA ALA A 186 2.55 -10.34 13.78
C ALA A 186 1.14 -10.77 13.33
N SER A 187 0.64 -11.91 13.82
CA SER A 187 -0.69 -12.45 13.51
C SER A 187 -1.82 -11.90 14.39
N ALA A 188 -1.60 -10.77 15.04
CA ALA A 188 -2.68 -10.10 15.80
C ALA A 188 -3.92 -9.89 14.92
N PRO A 189 -5.15 -10.20 15.41
CA PRO A 189 -6.36 -10.15 14.59
C PRO A 189 -6.61 -8.78 13.95
N LEU A 190 -6.82 -8.76 12.65
CA LEU A 190 -7.15 -7.60 11.84
C LEU A 190 -8.65 -7.48 11.61
N ASP A 191 -9.19 -6.25 11.60
CA ASP A 191 -10.57 -5.99 11.20
C ASP A 191 -10.69 -5.83 9.67
N PHE A 192 -9.62 -5.40 9.01
CA PHE A 192 -9.54 -5.32 7.55
C PHE A 192 -8.10 -5.48 7.07
N LEU A 193 -7.95 -5.95 5.85
CA LEU A 193 -6.72 -5.89 5.10
C LEU A 193 -6.79 -4.73 4.10
N GLY A 194 -5.87 -3.78 4.21
CA GLY A 194 -5.67 -2.74 3.22
C GLY A 194 -4.82 -3.26 2.05
N ILE A 195 -5.24 -2.97 0.84
CA ILE A 195 -4.53 -3.31 -0.40
C ILE A 195 -4.30 -2.03 -1.20
N ASN A 196 -3.03 -1.72 -1.45
CA ASN A 196 -2.60 -0.73 -2.43
C ASN A 196 -2.32 -1.46 -3.74
N TYR A 197 -3.08 -1.13 -4.78
CA TYR A 197 -2.91 -1.71 -6.11
C TYR A 197 -2.71 -0.64 -7.16
N TYR A 198 -1.70 -0.80 -8.00
CA TYR A 198 -1.42 0.15 -9.10
C TYR A 198 -1.25 -0.55 -10.44
N SER A 199 -0.56 -1.70 -10.47
CA SER A 199 -0.23 -2.44 -11.68
C SER A 199 -0.03 -3.93 -11.40
N ARG A 200 0.26 -4.70 -12.44
CA ARG A 200 0.86 -6.05 -12.29
C ARG A 200 2.38 -5.97 -12.37
N ASP A 201 3.03 -7.04 -11.93
CA ASP A 201 4.45 -7.29 -12.16
C ASP A 201 4.62 -8.48 -13.11
N VAL A 202 5.22 -8.24 -14.27
CA VAL A 202 5.63 -9.29 -15.20
C VAL A 202 7.09 -9.60 -14.96
N ILE A 203 7.40 -10.83 -14.55
CA ILE A 203 8.70 -11.21 -14.01
C ILE A 203 9.43 -12.14 -14.96
N ARG A 204 10.66 -11.77 -15.30
CA ARG A 204 11.61 -12.56 -16.06
C ARG A 204 12.73 -13.06 -15.15
N HIS A 205 13.21 -14.28 -15.43
CA HIS A 205 14.44 -14.78 -14.80
C HIS A 205 15.64 -13.94 -15.22
N ASN A 206 16.42 -13.50 -14.23
CA ASN A 206 17.70 -12.81 -14.45
C ASN A 206 18.73 -13.32 -13.44
N PRO A 207 19.69 -14.18 -13.89
CA PRO A 207 20.68 -14.78 -13.00
C PRO A 207 21.69 -13.75 -12.46
N ASP A 208 21.80 -12.56 -13.07
CA ASP A 208 22.71 -11.50 -12.61
C ASP A 208 22.15 -10.74 -11.39
N ILE A 209 20.87 -10.89 -11.06
CA ILE A 209 20.29 -10.33 -9.85
C ILE A 209 20.51 -11.28 -8.67
N PRO A 210 21.33 -10.90 -7.69
CA PRO A 210 21.65 -11.77 -6.55
C PRO A 210 20.39 -12.25 -5.81
N TRP A 211 20.45 -13.46 -5.28
CA TRP A 211 19.48 -14.17 -4.44
C TRP A 211 18.07 -14.35 -5.02
N ILE A 212 17.40 -13.30 -5.54
CA ILE A 212 16.06 -13.41 -6.08
C ILE A 212 16.05 -13.94 -7.53
N GLN A 213 17.09 -13.63 -8.31
CA GLN A 213 17.23 -14.02 -9.73
C GLN A 213 15.96 -13.74 -10.55
N ALA A 214 15.39 -12.58 -10.34
CA ALA A 214 14.13 -12.14 -10.93
C ALA A 214 14.17 -10.64 -11.18
N GLU A 215 13.64 -10.19 -12.31
CA GLU A 215 13.49 -8.78 -12.64
C GLU A 215 12.10 -8.48 -13.20
N PRO A 216 11.48 -7.37 -12.82
CA PRO A 216 10.28 -6.86 -13.49
C PRO A 216 10.62 -6.42 -14.91
N VAL A 217 9.77 -6.78 -15.87
CA VAL A 217 9.88 -6.36 -17.27
C VAL A 217 8.60 -5.70 -17.75
N GLN A 218 8.74 -4.80 -18.72
CA GLN A 218 7.60 -4.15 -19.33
C GLN A 218 7.13 -4.96 -20.56
N PRO A 219 5.86 -5.45 -20.57
CA PRO A 219 5.30 -6.11 -21.75
C PRO A 219 5.16 -5.14 -22.93
N GLU A 220 5.55 -5.57 -24.13
CA GLU A 220 5.40 -4.77 -25.34
C GLU A 220 3.91 -4.55 -25.67
N GLY A 221 3.58 -3.34 -26.14
CA GLY A 221 2.24 -2.99 -26.60
C GLY A 221 1.21 -2.73 -25.49
N SER A 222 1.58 -2.85 -24.24
CA SER A 222 0.70 -2.54 -23.12
C SER A 222 0.57 -1.03 -22.90
N PRO A 223 -0.59 -0.54 -22.44
CA PRO A 223 -0.75 0.87 -22.08
C PRO A 223 0.05 1.22 -20.82
N TYR A 224 0.84 2.29 -20.89
CA TYR A 224 1.67 2.76 -19.78
C TYR A 224 1.25 4.14 -19.28
N SER A 225 1.34 4.32 -17.97
CA SER A 225 1.37 5.63 -17.31
C SER A 225 2.79 6.22 -17.36
N GLN A 226 3.05 7.24 -16.55
CA GLN A 226 4.41 7.76 -16.36
C GLN A 226 5.30 6.84 -15.52
N MET A 227 4.74 5.83 -14.83
CA MET A 227 5.47 4.98 -13.89
C MET A 227 5.36 3.49 -14.20
N TRP A 228 4.18 3.00 -14.58
CA TRP A 228 3.88 1.56 -14.73
C TRP A 228 2.82 1.28 -15.78
N GLU A 229 2.66 0.00 -16.09
CA GLU A 229 1.60 -0.50 -16.94
C GLU A 229 0.22 -0.22 -16.34
N ILE A 230 -0.75 0.12 -17.17
CA ILE A 230 -2.16 0.21 -16.78
C ILE A 230 -2.81 -1.16 -17.00
N TYR A 231 -3.04 -1.89 -15.91
CA TYR A 231 -3.56 -3.27 -15.96
C TYR A 231 -4.74 -3.47 -14.99
N PRO A 232 -5.93 -3.01 -15.35
CA PRO A 232 -7.11 -3.12 -14.47
C PRO A 232 -7.48 -4.56 -14.06
N PRO A 233 -7.33 -5.62 -14.89
CA PRO A 233 -7.66 -6.97 -14.46
C PRO A 233 -6.89 -7.44 -13.22
N GLY A 234 -5.68 -6.91 -12.99
CA GLY A 234 -4.84 -7.34 -11.88
C GLY A 234 -5.40 -7.01 -10.50
N ILE A 235 -6.20 -5.95 -10.35
CA ILE A 235 -6.84 -5.68 -9.05
C ILE A 235 -7.85 -6.78 -8.71
N TYR A 236 -8.60 -7.27 -9.70
CA TYR A 236 -9.48 -8.43 -9.51
C TYR A 236 -8.69 -9.69 -9.17
N GLU A 237 -7.60 -9.96 -9.90
CA GLU A 237 -6.74 -11.13 -9.66
C GLU A 237 -6.17 -11.14 -8.24
N VAL A 238 -5.69 -9.99 -7.76
CA VAL A 238 -5.20 -9.82 -6.39
C VAL A 238 -6.32 -10.03 -5.37
N LEU A 239 -7.47 -9.41 -5.55
CA LEU A 239 -8.62 -9.52 -4.66
C LEU A 239 -9.14 -10.95 -4.56
N ALA A 240 -9.33 -11.62 -5.69
CA ALA A 240 -9.79 -13.00 -5.75
C ALA A 240 -8.79 -13.96 -5.09
N ARG A 241 -7.49 -13.76 -5.33
CA ARG A 241 -6.42 -14.55 -4.71
C ARG A 241 -6.37 -14.36 -3.20
N VAL A 242 -6.34 -13.12 -2.73
CA VAL A 242 -6.27 -12.82 -1.29
C VAL A 242 -7.49 -13.39 -0.57
N TRP A 243 -8.67 -13.26 -1.14
CA TRP A 243 -9.88 -13.85 -0.59
C TRP A 243 -9.82 -15.38 -0.53
N ARG A 244 -9.40 -16.02 -1.61
CA ARG A 244 -9.28 -17.49 -1.69
C ARG A 244 -8.27 -18.06 -0.71
N ASP A 245 -7.10 -17.40 -0.56
CA ASP A 245 -5.94 -17.98 0.16
C ASP A 245 -5.90 -17.58 1.65
N TYR A 246 -6.44 -16.41 2.02
CA TYR A 246 -6.29 -15.84 3.37
C TYR A 246 -7.60 -15.51 4.08
N HIS A 247 -8.72 -15.40 3.38
CA HIS A 247 -10.06 -15.12 3.93
C HIS A 247 -10.11 -13.95 4.93
N PRO A 248 -9.58 -12.74 4.62
CA PRO A 248 -9.69 -11.59 5.51
C PRO A 248 -11.15 -11.25 5.79
N ALA A 249 -11.45 -10.79 7.02
CA ALA A 249 -12.81 -10.42 7.40
C ALA A 249 -13.39 -9.30 6.53
N SER A 250 -12.53 -8.36 6.12
CA SER A 250 -12.86 -7.26 5.20
C SER A 250 -11.60 -6.88 4.40
N ILE A 251 -11.79 -6.40 3.18
CA ILE A 251 -10.73 -5.86 2.33
C ILE A 251 -11.05 -4.40 2.03
N TRP A 252 -10.07 -3.53 2.21
CA TRP A 252 -10.14 -2.13 1.80
C TRP A 252 -9.12 -1.88 0.70
N ILE A 253 -9.54 -1.31 -0.43
CA ILE A 253 -8.58 -0.73 -1.37
C ILE A 253 -8.13 0.58 -0.76
N THR A 254 -6.94 0.57 -0.15
CA THR A 254 -6.39 1.71 0.58
C THR A 254 -5.68 2.70 -0.33
N GLU A 255 -5.20 2.22 -1.49
CA GLU A 255 -4.71 3.07 -2.55
C GLU A 255 -4.98 2.45 -3.93
N ASN A 256 -5.45 3.27 -4.85
CA ASN A 256 -5.47 3.02 -6.29
C ASN A 256 -5.48 4.36 -7.04
N GLY A 257 -4.63 4.51 -8.03
CA GLY A 257 -4.48 5.77 -8.75
C GLY A 257 -3.44 5.70 -9.85
N VAL A 258 -3.32 6.79 -10.59
CA VAL A 258 -2.37 6.89 -11.72
C VAL A 258 -1.83 8.31 -11.83
N PRO A 259 -0.50 8.48 -12.04
CA PRO A 259 0.04 9.79 -12.35
C PRO A 259 -0.28 10.15 -13.81
N VAL A 260 -0.77 11.37 -13.99
CA VAL A 260 -1.07 11.94 -15.32
C VAL A 260 -0.36 13.29 -15.44
N PRO A 261 0.31 13.58 -16.57
CA PRO A 261 0.92 14.89 -16.81
C PRO A 261 -0.18 15.92 -17.13
N ASP A 262 -0.94 16.28 -16.10
CA ASP A 262 -2.04 17.23 -16.19
C ASP A 262 -1.61 18.67 -15.87
N GLY A 263 -2.38 19.64 -16.36
CA GLY A 263 -2.15 21.06 -16.17
C GLY A 263 -3.44 21.84 -16.27
N VAL A 264 -3.37 23.14 -15.95
CA VAL A 264 -4.51 24.05 -16.00
C VAL A 264 -4.71 24.55 -17.44
N ASP A 265 -5.88 24.31 -18.00
CA ASP A 265 -6.27 24.79 -19.31
C ASP A 265 -6.56 26.31 -19.30
N THR A 266 -6.73 26.89 -20.48
CA THR A 266 -7.00 28.34 -20.66
C THR A 266 -8.31 28.81 -20.01
N ASP A 267 -9.24 27.89 -19.74
CA ASP A 267 -10.50 28.16 -19.03
C ASP A 267 -10.43 27.94 -17.53
N GLY A 268 -9.23 27.63 -16.98
CA GLY A 268 -9.00 27.42 -15.58
C GLY A 268 -9.35 26.00 -15.07
N ARG A 269 -9.71 25.07 -15.96
CA ARG A 269 -10.01 23.67 -15.60
C ARG A 269 -8.79 22.77 -15.78
N VAL A 270 -8.82 21.61 -15.11
CA VAL A 270 -7.86 20.54 -15.31
C VAL A 270 -8.58 19.29 -15.82
N ARG A 271 -8.36 18.99 -17.11
CA ARG A 271 -8.99 17.87 -17.81
C ARG A 271 -8.09 16.65 -17.80
N ASP A 272 -8.37 15.72 -16.91
CA ASP A 272 -7.58 14.53 -16.68
C ASP A 272 -8.35 13.22 -16.99
N PHE A 273 -8.94 13.17 -18.18
CA PHE A 273 -9.77 12.06 -18.64
C PHE A 273 -9.08 10.68 -18.52
N ARG A 274 -7.75 10.62 -18.66
CA ARG A 274 -6.98 9.37 -18.50
C ARG A 274 -7.08 8.83 -17.07
N ARG A 275 -7.08 9.71 -16.06
CA ARG A 275 -7.27 9.30 -14.66
C ARG A 275 -8.70 8.82 -14.44
N THR A 276 -9.68 9.50 -15.02
CA THR A 276 -11.08 9.05 -14.95
C THR A 276 -11.26 7.67 -15.56
N ALA A 277 -10.68 7.42 -16.75
CA ALA A 277 -10.72 6.10 -17.39
C ALA A 277 -10.03 5.03 -16.54
N TYR A 278 -8.84 5.31 -16.01
CA TYR A 278 -8.11 4.40 -15.13
C TYR A 278 -8.96 4.00 -13.90
N LEU A 279 -9.54 4.97 -13.21
CA LEU A 279 -10.36 4.71 -12.02
C LEU A 279 -11.61 3.91 -12.36
N LEU A 280 -12.29 4.25 -13.47
CA LEU A 280 -13.47 3.52 -13.93
C LEU A 280 -13.15 2.05 -14.22
N ASP A 281 -12.08 1.79 -14.99
CA ASP A 281 -11.70 0.44 -15.38
C ASP A 281 -11.34 -0.42 -14.17
N HIS A 282 -10.65 0.16 -13.15
CA HIS A 282 -10.34 -0.55 -11.90
C HIS A 282 -11.60 -0.78 -11.05
N LEU A 283 -12.49 0.20 -10.91
CA LEU A 283 -13.74 0.04 -10.16
C LEU A 283 -14.65 -1.04 -10.78
N VAL A 284 -14.65 -1.20 -12.12
CA VAL A 284 -15.35 -2.31 -12.78
C VAL A 284 -14.80 -3.66 -12.31
N GLN A 285 -13.49 -3.79 -12.17
CA GLN A 285 -12.86 -5.03 -11.71
C GLN A 285 -13.09 -5.27 -10.19
N VAL A 286 -13.08 -4.22 -9.39
CA VAL A 286 -13.45 -4.31 -7.97
C VAL A 286 -14.90 -4.77 -7.83
N ARG A 287 -15.82 -4.18 -8.60
CA ARG A 287 -17.22 -4.60 -8.62
C ARG A 287 -17.37 -6.07 -9.00
N ARG A 288 -16.63 -6.54 -10.00
CA ARG A 288 -16.60 -7.95 -10.39
C ARG A 288 -16.20 -8.85 -9.22
N ALA A 289 -15.13 -8.49 -8.48
CA ALA A 289 -14.71 -9.25 -7.30
C ALA A 289 -15.80 -9.29 -6.21
N MET A 290 -16.47 -8.16 -5.97
CA MET A 290 -17.58 -8.09 -5.03
C MET A 290 -18.77 -8.96 -5.45
N ASP A 291 -19.12 -9.01 -6.74
CA ASP A 291 -20.19 -9.86 -7.27
C ASP A 291 -19.86 -11.35 -7.11
N GLU A 292 -18.58 -11.72 -7.02
CA GLU A 292 -18.11 -13.07 -6.72
C GLU A 292 -17.94 -13.34 -5.20
N GLY A 293 -18.35 -12.42 -4.33
CA GLY A 293 -18.38 -12.58 -2.88
C GLY A 293 -17.13 -12.12 -2.14
N VAL A 294 -16.20 -11.41 -2.78
CA VAL A 294 -15.05 -10.81 -2.09
C VAL A 294 -15.53 -9.64 -1.21
N PRO A 295 -15.22 -9.60 0.11
CA PRO A 295 -15.74 -8.62 1.05
C PRO A 295 -15.00 -7.28 0.96
N VAL A 296 -15.10 -6.58 -0.17
CA VAL A 296 -14.53 -5.24 -0.33
C VAL A 296 -15.49 -4.21 0.27
N GLU A 297 -15.05 -3.49 1.31
CA GLU A 297 -15.87 -2.51 2.03
C GLU A 297 -15.51 -1.06 1.74
N ALA A 298 -14.28 -0.78 1.29
CA ALA A 298 -13.82 0.58 1.04
C ALA A 298 -12.92 0.66 -0.20
N TYR A 299 -12.97 1.83 -0.86
CA TYR A 299 -12.08 2.17 -1.96
C TYR A 299 -11.62 3.62 -1.82
N LEU A 300 -10.32 3.80 -1.63
CA LEU A 300 -9.67 5.10 -1.50
C LEU A 300 -8.78 5.37 -2.71
N VAL A 301 -8.90 6.56 -3.26
CA VAL A 301 -8.06 6.98 -4.40
C VAL A 301 -6.75 7.56 -3.89
N TRP A 302 -5.63 7.12 -4.44
CA TRP A 302 -4.37 7.81 -4.31
C TRP A 302 -4.21 8.83 -5.45
N SER A 303 -4.29 10.15 -5.20
CA SER A 303 -4.45 10.79 -3.91
C SER A 303 -5.48 11.93 -4.00
N LEU A 304 -5.84 12.54 -2.87
CA LEU A 304 -6.73 13.70 -2.88
C LEU A 304 -6.07 14.90 -3.53
N LEU A 305 -4.84 15.25 -3.12
CA LEU A 305 -4.09 16.41 -3.61
C LEU A 305 -2.85 15.94 -4.35
N ASP A 306 -2.43 16.65 -5.40
CA ASP A 306 -1.06 16.53 -5.88
C ASP A 306 -0.10 16.80 -4.73
N ASN A 307 0.92 15.96 -4.57
CA ASN A 307 1.84 16.02 -3.43
C ASN A 307 3.28 15.67 -3.81
N PHE A 308 4.15 15.59 -2.82
CA PHE A 308 5.54 15.16 -2.95
C PHE A 308 5.60 13.64 -3.05
N GLU A 309 5.87 13.11 -4.26
CA GLU A 309 5.95 11.67 -4.56
C GLU A 309 7.37 11.15 -4.29
N TRP A 310 7.78 11.15 -3.05
CA TRP A 310 9.04 10.57 -2.55
C TRP A 310 10.26 10.86 -3.45
N ALA A 311 10.91 9.83 -4.01
CA ALA A 311 12.06 9.95 -4.88
C ALA A 311 11.79 10.71 -6.19
N TYR A 312 10.53 10.81 -6.62
CA TYR A 312 10.11 11.55 -7.81
C TYR A 312 9.84 13.04 -7.57
N GLY A 313 9.81 13.46 -6.28
CA GLY A 313 9.50 14.84 -5.91
C GLY A 313 8.11 15.27 -6.37
N TYR A 314 8.00 16.46 -6.94
CA TYR A 314 6.73 17.02 -7.42
C TYR A 314 6.43 16.74 -8.91
N LYS A 315 7.16 15.80 -9.53
CA LYS A 315 6.99 15.48 -10.95
C LYS A 315 5.76 14.65 -11.26
N MET A 316 5.35 13.79 -10.32
CA MET A 316 4.23 12.87 -10.47
C MET A 316 2.98 13.46 -9.84
N ARG A 317 1.90 13.59 -10.64
CA ARG A 317 0.64 14.17 -10.19
C ARG A 317 -0.43 13.11 -10.11
N PHE A 318 -0.71 12.65 -8.90
CA PHE A 318 -1.74 11.64 -8.61
C PHE A 318 -3.08 12.24 -8.17
N GLY A 319 -3.08 13.50 -7.73
CA GLY A 319 -4.22 14.12 -7.08
C GLY A 319 -5.50 14.14 -7.91
N LEU A 320 -6.64 13.99 -7.23
CA LEU A 320 -7.95 14.38 -7.76
C LEU A 320 -8.12 15.91 -7.77
N VAL A 321 -7.27 16.58 -7.00
CA VAL A 321 -7.17 18.04 -6.94
C VAL A 321 -5.77 18.45 -7.37
N TYR A 322 -5.70 19.29 -8.39
CA TYR A 322 -4.47 19.92 -8.83
C TYR A 322 -3.98 20.90 -7.77
N VAL A 323 -2.68 20.87 -7.48
CA VAL A 323 -2.02 21.85 -6.61
C VAL A 323 -0.99 22.61 -7.44
N ASP A 324 -1.17 23.93 -7.52
CA ASP A 324 -0.10 24.82 -7.94
C ASP A 324 0.87 24.95 -6.77
N PHE A 325 2.06 24.38 -6.90
CA PHE A 325 3.01 24.31 -5.79
C PHE A 325 3.65 25.67 -5.42
N GLU A 326 3.59 26.66 -6.32
CA GLU A 326 4.10 28.01 -6.07
C GLU A 326 3.06 28.86 -5.33
N THR A 327 1.83 28.90 -5.84
CA THR A 327 0.75 29.73 -5.30
C THR A 327 -0.09 29.04 -4.24
N GLN A 328 0.02 27.71 -4.17
CA GLN A 328 -0.82 26.86 -3.30
C GLN A 328 -2.32 26.87 -3.70
N GLN A 329 -2.65 27.31 -4.90
CA GLN A 329 -4.00 27.19 -5.42
C GLN A 329 -4.38 25.72 -5.63
N ARG A 330 -5.63 25.36 -5.27
CA ARG A 330 -6.20 24.03 -5.47
C ARG A 330 -7.34 24.11 -6.47
N ILE A 331 -7.30 23.23 -7.49
CA ILE A 331 -8.32 23.13 -8.53
C ILE A 331 -8.79 21.69 -8.59
N ILE A 332 -10.08 21.44 -8.35
CA ILE A 332 -10.64 20.08 -8.48
C ILE A 332 -10.58 19.71 -9.97
N LYS A 333 -9.95 18.54 -10.25
CA LYS A 333 -9.82 18.01 -11.61
C LYS A 333 -11.13 17.37 -12.07
N ASP A 334 -11.27 17.12 -13.36
CA ASP A 334 -12.47 16.46 -13.89
C ASP A 334 -12.68 15.07 -13.29
N SER A 335 -11.61 14.32 -13.04
CA SER A 335 -11.66 13.04 -12.29
C SER A 335 -12.19 13.20 -10.87
N GLY A 336 -11.83 14.27 -10.17
CA GLY A 336 -12.34 14.58 -8.83
C GLY A 336 -13.84 14.84 -8.83
N HIS A 337 -14.32 15.64 -9.80
CA HIS A 337 -15.75 15.85 -9.97
C HIS A 337 -16.51 14.57 -10.35
N TRP A 338 -15.91 13.71 -11.18
CA TRP A 338 -16.49 12.42 -11.54
C TRP A 338 -16.56 11.49 -10.33
N PHE A 339 -15.47 11.36 -9.57
CA PHE A 339 -15.43 10.47 -8.40
C PHE A 339 -16.37 10.93 -7.27
N ALA A 340 -16.53 12.25 -7.09
CA ALA A 340 -17.55 12.80 -6.17
C ALA A 340 -18.99 12.38 -6.57
N ARG A 341 -19.28 12.28 -7.89
CA ARG A 341 -20.58 11.71 -8.34
C ARG A 341 -20.68 10.23 -8.02
N VAL A 342 -19.62 9.44 -8.27
CA VAL A 342 -19.60 8.01 -7.94
C VAL A 342 -19.93 7.77 -6.45
N ILE A 343 -19.32 8.57 -5.56
CA ILE A 343 -19.56 8.49 -4.11
C ILE A 343 -21.03 8.84 -3.80
N ARG A 344 -21.54 9.97 -4.29
CA ARG A 344 -22.89 10.45 -4.02
C ARG A 344 -23.96 9.48 -4.53
N ASP A 345 -23.76 8.93 -5.72
CA ASP A 345 -24.75 8.11 -6.43
C ASP A 345 -24.60 6.61 -6.04
N HIS A 346 -23.64 6.28 -5.18
CA HIS A 346 -23.26 4.91 -4.80
C HIS A 346 -23.07 3.98 -6.00
N GLY A 347 -22.52 4.51 -7.10
CA GLY A 347 -22.35 3.78 -8.33
C GLY A 347 -21.85 4.65 -9.50
N PHE A 348 -21.58 3.98 -10.60
CA PHE A 348 -21.20 4.63 -11.86
C PHE A 348 -21.92 3.95 -13.02
N ALA A 349 -22.42 4.73 -13.97
CA ALA A 349 -22.80 4.19 -15.26
C ALA A 349 -21.55 3.89 -16.07
N ALA A 350 -21.49 2.73 -16.73
CA ALA A 350 -20.46 2.47 -17.71
C ALA A 350 -20.57 3.57 -18.79
N VAL A 351 -19.66 4.54 -18.77
CA VAL A 351 -19.63 5.63 -19.73
C VAL A 351 -19.15 5.05 -21.05
N LYS A 352 -20.07 4.49 -21.85
CA LYS A 352 -19.77 4.00 -23.21
C LYS A 352 -19.87 5.10 -24.28
N GLU A 353 -20.21 6.34 -23.94
CA GLU A 353 -20.62 7.33 -24.95
C GLU A 353 -19.97 8.71 -24.88
N GLN A 354 -18.88 8.95 -24.14
CA GLN A 354 -18.25 10.28 -24.13
C GLN A 354 -16.70 10.24 -24.02
N ILE A 355 -16.03 9.35 -24.74
CA ILE A 355 -14.59 9.45 -24.98
C ILE A 355 -14.32 9.53 -26.48
#